data_99a340cdc01ff59afe345f4a10d58916
#
_entry.id   99a340cdc01ff59afe345f4a10d58916
#
_cell.length_a   1.000
_cell.length_b   1.000
_cell.length_c   1.000
_cell.angle_alpha   90.00
_cell.angle_beta   90.00
_cell.angle_gamma   90.00
#
_symmetry.space_group_name_H-M   'P 1'
#
loop_
_entity.id
_entity.type
_entity.pdbx_description
1 polymer ?
#
loop_
_entity_poly.entity_id
_entity_poly.type
_entity_poly.pdbx_seq_one_letter_code
_entity_poly.pdbx_strand_id
1 'polypeptide(L)'
;MEFMNEQLTTPVAGRFDVIVVGGGPAGSCAAIAAARCGAKTLLIERQNCLGGMWTSGFINPIFDHENKNGIMRELINELDKKGFWGGFWNESMNYEYMKHLLEQKCAEAGVKLLFQTAFSKAVMEGSTITGVI
;
A
#
# COMPACT_ATOMS: atom_id res chain seq x y z
N MET A 1 -29.45 -23.17 -5.80
CA MET A 1 -28.71 -22.13 -5.07
C MET A 1 -29.75 -21.11 -4.63
N GLU A 2 -29.83 -20.79 -3.36
CA GLU A 2 -30.78 -19.83 -2.81
C GLU A 2 -30.09 -18.46 -2.69
N PHE A 3 -30.81 -17.37 -2.96
CA PHE A 3 -30.29 -16.02 -2.94
C PHE A 3 -31.06 -15.18 -1.92
N MET A 4 -30.34 -14.37 -1.16
CA MET A 4 -30.90 -13.36 -0.27
C MET A 4 -30.51 -11.97 -0.78
N ASN A 5 -31.48 -11.07 -0.86
CA ASN A 5 -31.22 -9.66 -1.16
C ASN A 5 -31.14 -8.87 0.13
N GLU A 6 -30.11 -8.04 0.26
CA GLU A 6 -29.88 -7.20 1.41
C GLU A 6 -29.75 -5.72 0.98
N GLN A 7 -30.39 -4.82 1.72
CA GLN A 7 -30.19 -3.37 1.58
C GLN A 7 -29.48 -2.86 2.82
N LEU A 8 -28.30 -2.24 2.61
CA LEU A 8 -27.47 -1.70 3.68
C LEU A 8 -27.38 -0.17 3.56
N THR A 9 -27.49 0.51 4.71
CA THR A 9 -27.12 1.91 4.85
C THR A 9 -25.74 1.97 5.47
N THR A 10 -24.74 2.38 4.67
CA THR A 10 -23.34 2.39 5.11
C THR A 10 -22.92 3.81 5.49
N PRO A 11 -22.41 4.03 6.71
CA PRO A 11 -21.92 5.34 7.11
C PRO A 11 -20.66 5.75 6.37
N VAL A 12 -20.52 7.03 6.04
CA VAL A 12 -19.31 7.59 5.43
C VAL A 12 -18.23 7.73 6.49
N ALA A 13 -17.17 6.91 6.40
CA ALA A 13 -16.05 6.89 7.34
C ALA A 13 -15.08 8.08 7.16
N GLY A 14 -15.03 8.69 5.98
CA GLY A 14 -14.15 9.82 5.70
C GLY A 14 -14.22 10.30 4.26
N ARG A 15 -13.53 11.41 3.99
CA ARG A 15 -13.38 12.01 2.66
C ARG A 15 -11.90 12.22 2.37
N PHE A 16 -11.47 11.82 1.19
CA PHE A 16 -10.08 11.84 0.72
C PHE A 16 -10.03 12.25 -0.74
N ASP A 17 -8.91 12.84 -1.16
CA ASP A 17 -8.67 13.17 -2.57
C ASP A 17 -8.25 11.92 -3.35
N VAL A 18 -7.49 11.03 -2.68
CA VAL A 18 -7.04 9.76 -3.25
C VAL A 18 -7.31 8.63 -2.25
N ILE A 19 -7.91 7.54 -2.74
CA ILE A 19 -8.06 6.30 -1.99
C ILE A 19 -7.33 5.20 -2.77
N VAL A 20 -6.31 4.62 -2.16
CA VAL A 20 -5.58 3.47 -2.69
C VAL A 20 -6.10 2.20 -2.03
N VAL A 21 -6.49 1.22 -2.83
CA VAL A 21 -6.98 -0.07 -2.37
C VAL A 21 -5.93 -1.15 -2.62
N GLY A 22 -5.41 -1.69 -1.53
CA GLY A 22 -4.34 -2.68 -1.52
C GLY A 22 -2.96 -2.06 -1.23
N GLY A 23 -2.36 -2.46 -0.11
CA GLY A 23 -1.06 -2.00 0.38
C GLY A 23 0.13 -2.85 -0.09
N GLY A 24 0.01 -3.52 -1.24
CA GLY A 24 1.15 -4.20 -1.87
C GLY A 24 2.23 -3.23 -2.34
N PRO A 25 3.30 -3.70 -3.01
CA PRO A 25 4.40 -2.85 -3.47
C PRO A 25 3.94 -1.62 -4.25
N ALA A 26 3.07 -1.84 -5.24
CA ALA A 26 2.55 -0.76 -6.09
C ALA A 26 1.65 0.21 -5.32
N GLY A 27 0.72 -0.32 -4.51
CA GLY A 27 -0.22 0.51 -3.76
C GLY A 27 0.46 1.35 -2.68
N SER A 28 1.42 0.79 -1.94
CA SER A 28 2.21 1.54 -0.97
C SER A 28 2.97 2.69 -1.63
N CYS A 29 3.64 2.44 -2.76
CA CYS A 29 4.34 3.49 -3.51
C CYS A 29 3.37 4.53 -4.09
N ALA A 30 2.21 4.10 -4.61
CA ALA A 30 1.20 5.02 -5.14
C ALA A 30 0.64 5.95 -4.05
N ALA A 31 0.34 5.41 -2.86
CA ALA A 31 -0.16 6.21 -1.74
C ALA A 31 0.88 7.22 -1.26
N ILE A 32 2.14 6.80 -1.10
CA ILE A 32 3.24 7.69 -0.73
C ILE A 32 3.41 8.81 -1.76
N ALA A 33 3.39 8.47 -3.06
CA ALA A 33 3.52 9.45 -4.14
C ALA A 33 2.38 10.46 -4.14
N ALA A 34 1.13 9.99 -4.04
CA ALA A 34 -0.05 10.85 -4.01
C ALA A 34 -0.01 11.83 -2.82
N ALA A 35 0.32 11.34 -1.63
CA ALA A 35 0.42 12.17 -0.43
C ALA A 35 1.57 13.20 -0.53
N ARG A 36 2.72 12.83 -1.09
CA ARG A 36 3.84 13.76 -1.35
C ARG A 36 3.49 14.85 -2.36
N CYS A 37 2.51 14.60 -3.25
CA CYS A 37 1.95 15.61 -4.15
C CYS A 37 0.88 16.51 -3.47
N GLY A 38 0.66 16.35 -2.16
CA GLY A 38 -0.27 17.17 -1.38
C GLY A 38 -1.71 16.64 -1.33
N ALA A 39 -1.99 15.47 -1.91
CA ALA A 39 -3.31 14.87 -1.85
C ALA A 39 -3.59 14.28 -0.46
N LYS A 40 -4.77 14.51 0.08
CA LYS A 40 -5.24 13.81 1.29
C LYS A 40 -5.52 12.36 0.94
N THR A 41 -4.60 11.48 1.32
CA THR A 41 -4.55 10.09 0.86
C THR A 41 -4.93 9.08 1.93
N LEU A 42 -5.80 8.13 1.57
CA LEU A 42 -6.11 6.93 2.34
C LEU A 42 -5.55 5.70 1.62
N LEU A 43 -4.90 4.82 2.35
CA LEU A 43 -4.51 3.48 1.89
C LEU A 43 -5.26 2.43 2.70
N ILE A 44 -6.02 1.59 2.02
CA ILE A 44 -6.81 0.49 2.60
C ILE A 44 -6.08 -0.82 2.33
N GLU A 45 -5.80 -1.60 3.37
CA GLU A 45 -5.15 -2.91 3.26
C GLU A 45 -5.90 -3.97 4.08
N ARG A 46 -6.15 -5.12 3.47
CA ARG A 46 -6.86 -6.24 4.13
C ARG A 46 -5.99 -6.99 5.15
N GLN A 47 -4.67 -6.92 4.98
CA GLN A 47 -3.71 -7.51 5.91
C GLN A 47 -3.42 -6.55 7.06
N ASN A 48 -2.61 -7.00 8.00
CA ASN A 48 -2.13 -6.21 9.14
C ASN A 48 -0.78 -5.52 8.87
N CYS A 49 -0.27 -5.56 7.65
CA CYS A 49 0.99 -4.92 7.25
C CYS A 49 0.97 -4.54 5.77
N LEU A 50 1.84 -3.62 5.40
CA LEU A 50 2.10 -3.23 4.01
C LEU A 50 3.11 -4.16 3.33
N GLY A 51 3.24 -4.01 2.01
CA GLY A 51 4.23 -4.68 1.19
C GLY A 51 3.73 -5.92 0.44
N GLY A 52 2.59 -6.47 0.82
CA GLY A 52 1.96 -7.60 0.12
C GLY A 52 2.94 -8.73 -0.18
N MET A 53 3.25 -8.95 -1.47
CA MET A 53 4.16 -10.02 -1.91
C MET A 53 5.57 -9.89 -1.31
N TRP A 54 6.08 -8.67 -1.12
CA TRP A 54 7.39 -8.42 -0.52
C TRP A 54 7.48 -8.77 0.96
N THR A 55 6.36 -8.81 1.66
CA THR A 55 6.30 -8.96 3.12
C THR A 55 5.51 -10.18 3.54
N SER A 56 4.19 -10.13 3.57
CA SER A 56 3.33 -11.28 3.93
C SER A 56 3.38 -12.42 2.92
N GLY A 57 3.75 -12.13 1.67
CA GLY A 57 3.96 -13.14 0.61
C GLY A 57 5.34 -13.80 0.62
N PHE A 58 6.28 -13.32 1.43
CA PHE A 58 7.65 -13.85 1.58
C PHE A 58 8.48 -13.91 0.29
N ILE A 59 8.11 -13.13 -0.74
CA ILE A 59 8.91 -12.99 -1.95
C ILE A 59 9.74 -11.72 -1.80
N ASN A 60 10.91 -11.86 -1.21
CA ASN A 60 11.76 -10.77 -0.79
C ASN A 60 12.82 -10.26 -1.80
N PRO A 61 13.11 -10.90 -2.93
CA PRO A 61 13.95 -10.28 -3.95
C PRO A 61 13.20 -9.18 -4.71
N ILE A 62 13.90 -8.10 -5.04
CA ILE A 62 13.46 -7.03 -5.95
C ILE A 62 14.33 -7.06 -7.19
N PHE A 63 13.84 -7.68 -8.26
CA PHE A 63 14.55 -7.80 -9.52
C PHE A 63 14.51 -6.52 -10.35
N ASP A 64 15.49 -6.36 -11.25
CA ASP A 64 15.58 -5.25 -12.21
C ASP A 64 15.50 -3.86 -11.55
N HIS A 65 16.13 -3.73 -10.38
CA HIS A 65 16.11 -2.47 -9.59
C HIS A 65 17.25 -1.50 -9.93
N GLU A 66 18.33 -1.96 -10.61
CA GLU A 66 19.59 -1.22 -10.73
C GLU A 66 19.42 0.15 -11.42
N ASN A 67 18.62 0.23 -12.46
CA ASN A 67 18.38 1.45 -13.25
C ASN A 67 17.01 2.09 -12.93
N LYS A 68 16.40 1.75 -11.80
CA LYS A 68 15.13 2.34 -11.36
C LYS A 68 15.38 3.38 -10.27
N ASN A 69 14.71 4.52 -10.41
CA ASN A 69 14.73 5.63 -9.46
C ASN A 69 13.42 5.72 -8.67
N GLY A 70 13.23 6.83 -7.96
CA GLY A 70 12.03 7.12 -7.21
C GLY A 70 11.93 6.37 -5.89
N ILE A 71 10.70 6.09 -5.44
CA ILE A 71 10.42 5.50 -4.13
C ILE A 71 11.10 4.14 -3.96
N MET A 72 11.15 3.31 -5.01
CA MET A 72 11.83 2.01 -4.92
C MET A 72 13.32 2.17 -4.59
N ARG A 73 14.03 3.08 -5.25
CA ARG A 73 15.44 3.37 -4.96
C ARG A 73 15.62 3.92 -3.55
N GLU A 74 14.71 4.77 -3.10
CA GLU A 74 14.70 5.29 -1.74
C GLU A 74 14.58 4.16 -0.71
N LEU A 75 13.66 3.21 -0.91
CA LEU A 75 13.48 2.05 -0.04
C LEU A 75 14.74 1.17 0.00
N ILE A 76 15.32 0.85 -1.16
CA ILE A 76 16.55 0.06 -1.24
C ILE A 76 17.71 0.74 -0.51
N ASN A 77 17.89 2.04 -0.70
CA ASN A 77 18.94 2.79 -0.03
C ASN A 77 18.78 2.80 1.51
N GLU A 78 17.55 2.88 2.02
CA GLU A 78 17.29 2.80 3.46
C GLU A 78 17.54 1.39 4.01
N LEU A 79 17.16 0.35 3.26
CA LEU A 79 17.47 -1.04 3.62
C LEU A 79 18.97 -1.28 3.66
N ASP A 80 19.71 -0.81 2.66
CA ASP A 80 21.16 -0.96 2.56
C ASP A 80 21.90 -0.26 3.72
N LYS A 81 21.54 1.00 4.00
CA LYS A 81 22.09 1.74 5.16
C LYS A 81 21.91 1.02 6.49
N LYS A 82 20.88 0.22 6.62
CA LYS A 82 20.57 -0.55 7.84
C LYS A 82 21.12 -1.97 7.82
N GLY A 83 21.77 -2.40 6.73
CA GLY A 83 22.27 -3.77 6.58
C GLY A 83 21.16 -4.81 6.34
N PHE A 84 20.03 -4.38 5.80
CA PHE A 84 18.86 -5.22 5.50
C PHE A 84 18.64 -5.47 4.00
N TRP A 85 19.62 -5.08 3.18
CA TRP A 85 19.68 -5.33 1.74
C TRP A 85 20.83 -6.26 1.39
N GLY A 86 20.69 -7.09 0.37
CA GLY A 86 21.80 -7.91 -0.16
C GLY A 86 22.05 -9.23 0.57
N GLY A 87 21.01 -9.88 1.08
CA GLY A 87 21.14 -11.16 1.80
C GLY A 87 21.59 -12.35 0.94
N PHE A 88 20.89 -13.49 0.99
CA PHE A 88 21.24 -14.74 0.30
C PHE A 88 21.39 -14.56 -1.22
N TRP A 89 20.60 -13.67 -1.83
CA TRP A 89 20.80 -13.12 -3.17
C TRP A 89 20.98 -11.60 -3.06
N ASN A 90 21.92 -11.04 -3.82
CA ASN A 90 22.23 -9.60 -3.78
C ASN A 90 21.03 -8.66 -3.98
N GLU A 91 19.88 -9.18 -4.35
CA GLU A 91 18.63 -8.46 -4.58
C GLU A 91 17.57 -8.72 -3.49
N SER A 92 17.96 -9.39 -2.41
CA SER A 92 17.06 -9.73 -1.30
C SER A 92 17.00 -8.63 -0.25
N MET A 93 15.85 -8.52 0.40
CA MET A 93 15.64 -7.62 1.53
C MET A 93 15.14 -8.34 2.76
N ASN A 94 15.35 -7.75 3.92
CA ASN A 94 14.69 -8.18 5.15
C ASN A 94 13.21 -7.76 5.10
N TYR A 95 12.31 -8.73 4.96
CA TYR A 95 10.87 -8.47 4.82
C TYR A 95 10.22 -7.92 6.09
N GLU A 96 10.73 -8.23 7.28
CA GLU A 96 10.20 -7.67 8.52
C GLU A 96 10.54 -6.17 8.64
N TYR A 97 11.77 -5.80 8.28
CA TYR A 97 12.13 -4.39 8.25
C TYR A 97 11.39 -3.63 7.14
N MET A 98 11.12 -4.27 5.98
CA MET A 98 10.34 -3.66 4.91
C MET A 98 8.92 -3.30 5.34
N LYS A 99 8.24 -4.12 6.18
CA LYS A 99 6.94 -3.77 6.76
C LYS A 99 7.02 -2.43 7.49
N HIS A 100 7.97 -2.34 8.42
CA HIS A 100 8.19 -1.13 9.19
C HIS A 100 8.55 0.08 8.31
N LEU A 101 9.43 -0.11 7.34
CA LEU A 101 9.88 0.96 6.44
C LEU A 101 8.74 1.54 5.60
N LEU A 102 7.86 0.69 5.05
CA LEU A 102 6.70 1.14 4.28
C LEU A 102 5.71 1.92 5.14
N GLU A 103 5.43 1.46 6.36
CA GLU A 103 4.57 2.17 7.30
C GLU A 103 5.18 3.52 7.70
N GLN A 104 6.49 3.54 7.98
CA GLN A 104 7.22 4.78 8.27
C GLN A 104 7.12 5.77 7.10
N LYS A 105 7.36 5.33 5.86
CA LYS A 105 7.28 6.19 4.67
C LYS A 105 5.86 6.70 4.42
N CYS A 106 4.85 5.89 4.68
CA CYS A 106 3.45 6.34 4.64
C CYS A 106 3.17 7.40 5.70
N ALA A 107 3.64 7.21 6.93
CA ALA A 107 3.45 8.17 8.03
C ALA A 107 4.18 9.50 7.74
N GLU A 108 5.45 9.44 7.27
CA GLU A 108 6.22 10.61 6.87
C GLU A 108 5.54 11.42 5.76
N ALA A 109 4.86 10.74 4.82
CA ALA A 109 4.11 11.37 3.74
C ALA A 109 2.72 11.87 4.15
N GLY A 110 2.22 11.49 5.33
CA GLY A 110 0.88 11.85 5.80
C GLY A 110 -0.23 10.95 5.24
N VAL A 111 0.08 9.75 4.77
CA VAL A 111 -0.91 8.76 4.34
C VAL A 111 -1.69 8.24 5.55
N LYS A 112 -3.02 8.27 5.49
CA LYS A 112 -3.85 7.56 6.46
C LYS A 112 -3.90 6.08 6.09
N LEU A 113 -3.55 5.20 7.04
CA LEU A 113 -3.59 3.75 6.87
C LEU A 113 -4.87 3.19 7.50
N LEU A 114 -5.48 2.23 6.83
CA LEU A 114 -6.60 1.46 7.31
C LEU A 114 -6.34 -0.02 7.05
N PHE A 115 -5.82 -0.71 8.07
CA PHE A 115 -5.52 -2.14 8.03
C PHE A 115 -6.74 -3.00 8.33
N GLN A 116 -6.64 -4.31 8.03
CA GLN A 116 -7.67 -5.32 8.28
C GLN A 116 -9.03 -4.92 7.70
N THR A 117 -9.00 -4.18 6.59
CA THR A 117 -10.18 -3.63 5.92
C THR A 117 -10.22 -4.10 4.48
N ALA A 118 -11.25 -4.88 4.17
CA ALA A 118 -11.46 -5.41 2.83
C ALA A 118 -12.26 -4.43 1.97
N PHE A 119 -11.83 -4.23 0.74
CA PHE A 119 -12.62 -3.55 -0.29
C PHE A 119 -13.73 -4.47 -0.79
N SER A 120 -14.94 -3.97 -0.85
CA SER A 120 -16.11 -4.68 -1.38
C SER A 120 -16.46 -4.21 -2.79
N LYS A 121 -16.67 -2.91 -2.97
CA LYS A 121 -17.08 -2.35 -4.26
C LYS A 121 -16.76 -0.85 -4.37
N ALA A 122 -16.69 -0.37 -5.63
CA ALA A 122 -16.71 1.06 -5.91
C ALA A 122 -18.15 1.61 -5.88
N VAL A 123 -18.28 2.82 -5.37
CA VAL A 123 -19.51 3.61 -5.46
C VAL A 123 -19.42 4.46 -6.72
N MET A 124 -20.42 4.36 -7.57
CA MET A 124 -20.44 5.01 -8.90
C MET A 124 -21.59 5.99 -9.02
N GLU A 125 -21.33 7.13 -9.63
CA GLU A 125 -22.34 8.07 -10.16
C GLU A 125 -22.11 8.20 -11.67
N GLY A 126 -22.93 7.51 -12.46
CA GLY A 126 -22.70 7.36 -13.89
C GLY A 126 -21.39 6.63 -14.16
N SER A 127 -20.45 7.25 -14.86
CA SER A 127 -19.10 6.74 -15.13
C SER A 127 -18.03 7.18 -14.11
N THR A 128 -18.42 7.93 -13.08
CA THR A 128 -17.50 8.50 -12.08
C THR A 128 -17.49 7.66 -10.81
N ILE A 129 -16.28 7.31 -10.31
CA ILE A 129 -16.12 6.72 -8.99
C ILE A 129 -16.18 7.83 -7.96
N THR A 130 -17.12 7.76 -7.02
CA THR A 130 -17.33 8.75 -5.95
C THR A 130 -16.93 8.23 -4.57
N GLY A 131 -16.61 6.93 -4.47
CA GLY A 131 -16.17 6.33 -3.22
C GLY A 131 -15.91 4.84 -3.32
N VAL A 132 -15.58 4.25 -2.19
CA VAL A 132 -15.35 2.80 -2.02
C VAL A 132 -16.04 2.29 -0.75
N ILE A 133 -16.48 1.05 -0.79
CA ILE A 133 -17.01 0.31 0.35
C ILE A 133 -16.11 -0.88 0.64
#